data_5b5bd7b02794850f317b7ecd4152258d
#
_entry.id   5b5bd7b02794850f317b7ecd4152258d
#
_cell.length_a   1.000
_cell.length_b   1.000
_cell.length_c   1.000
_cell.angle_alpha   90.00
_cell.angle_beta   90.00
_cell.angle_gamma   90.00
#
_symmetry.space_group_name_H-M   'P 1'
#
loop_
_entity.id
_entity.type
_entity.pdbx_description
1 polymer ?
#
loop_
_entity_poly.entity_id
_entity_poly.type
_entity_poly.pdbx_seq_one_letter_code
_entity_poly.pdbx_strand_id
1 'polypeptide(L)'
;MLFVRTKTFGIIAAVMLTVGASQAFAASLEEIKARGTMTVATEDSYKPFEYVENGKPMGLDHELLALLRKEASFKIDQQIIPWTGLLAGVATGKYDVALTAAVITPERVQSLAFTMPIADATQYYVVRADESRIKGVADLAGKSVGVQSGGASYAALADLEPTLAKTGGKLGKVVQYTSLPEAYQDLANGRLDYVINGVVNLVSLTKDQPKRFRMGEAVGAPTYAAWAVAKGNDGLLAYLDTFMAKVRASGELYALQEKWLGRAFKDMPATATK
;
A
#
# COMPACT_ATOMS: atom_id res chain seq x y z
N MET A 1 -83.49 3.86 -30.52
CA MET A 1 -82.82 3.29 -29.34
C MET A 1 -81.32 3.43 -29.53
N LEU A 2 -80.72 4.46 -28.94
CA LEU A 2 -79.34 4.86 -29.17
C LEU A 2 -78.51 4.43 -27.92
N PHE A 3 -77.57 3.50 -28.08
CA PHE A 3 -76.66 3.08 -27.00
C PHE A 3 -75.36 3.93 -27.04
N VAL A 4 -75.19 4.81 -26.03
CA VAL A 4 -73.97 5.56 -25.79
C VAL A 4 -73.02 4.65 -25.00
N ARG A 5 -71.86 4.31 -25.58
CA ARG A 5 -70.77 3.63 -24.88
C ARG A 5 -69.77 4.67 -24.31
N THR A 6 -69.78 4.83 -23.02
CA THR A 6 -68.80 5.62 -22.27
C THR A 6 -67.47 4.81 -22.19
N LYS A 7 -66.39 5.37 -22.73
CA LYS A 7 -64.98 4.85 -22.57
C LYS A 7 -64.37 5.53 -21.34
N THR A 8 -64.15 4.74 -20.31
CA THR A 8 -63.34 5.16 -19.14
C THR A 8 -61.85 5.05 -19.48
N PHE A 9 -61.13 6.19 -19.51
CA PHE A 9 -59.69 6.25 -19.63
C PHE A 9 -59.08 6.09 -18.23
N GLY A 10 -58.42 4.95 -17.95
CA GLY A 10 -57.63 4.74 -16.75
C GLY A 10 -56.25 5.38 -16.93
N ILE A 11 -55.94 6.40 -16.14
CA ILE A 11 -54.60 7.00 -16.06
C ILE A 11 -53.77 6.11 -15.15
N ILE A 12 -52.82 5.36 -15.73
CA ILE A 12 -51.78 4.65 -14.96
C ILE A 12 -50.66 5.65 -14.65
N ALA A 13 -50.63 6.13 -13.41
CA ALA A 13 -49.52 6.92 -12.92
C ALA A 13 -48.28 5.99 -12.69
N ALA A 14 -47.31 6.04 -13.60
CA ALA A 14 -46.03 5.38 -13.42
C ALA A 14 -45.20 6.15 -12.38
N VAL A 15 -45.12 5.62 -11.16
CA VAL A 15 -44.18 6.11 -10.15
C VAL A 15 -42.78 5.64 -10.54
N MET A 16 -41.98 6.54 -11.13
CA MET A 16 -40.52 6.31 -11.32
C MET A 16 -39.86 6.39 -9.94
N LEU A 17 -39.52 5.25 -9.37
CA LEU A 17 -38.53 5.18 -8.29
C LEU A 17 -37.18 5.55 -8.88
N THR A 18 -36.72 6.77 -8.68
CA THR A 18 -35.32 7.14 -8.86
C THR A 18 -34.51 6.50 -7.75
N VAL A 19 -33.95 5.33 -8.02
CA VAL A 19 -32.87 4.76 -7.19
C VAL A 19 -31.68 5.68 -7.38
N GLY A 20 -31.53 6.66 -6.48
CA GLY A 20 -30.33 7.47 -6.38
C GLY A 20 -29.17 6.53 -6.07
N ALA A 21 -28.29 6.30 -7.05
CA ALA A 21 -26.99 5.68 -6.78
C ALA A 21 -26.24 6.62 -5.82
N SER A 22 -26.29 6.33 -4.52
CA SER A 22 -25.42 6.98 -3.55
C SER A 22 -23.99 6.66 -3.98
N GLN A 23 -23.28 7.64 -4.52
CA GLN A 23 -21.82 7.52 -4.66
C GLN A 23 -21.29 7.31 -3.25
N ALA A 24 -20.70 6.16 -3.01
CA ALA A 24 -20.04 5.87 -1.76
C ALA A 24 -18.80 6.77 -1.68
N PHE A 25 -18.93 7.90 -1.02
CA PHE A 25 -17.79 8.70 -0.59
C PHE A 25 -17.19 8.05 0.65
N ALA A 26 -15.87 8.14 0.79
CA ALA A 26 -15.21 7.70 2.01
C ALA A 26 -15.78 8.45 3.22
N ALA A 27 -16.11 7.71 4.28
CA ALA A 27 -16.76 8.28 5.45
C ALA A 27 -15.83 9.27 6.16
N SER A 28 -16.35 10.44 6.49
CA SER A 28 -15.66 11.45 7.30
C SER A 28 -15.40 10.95 8.72
N LEU A 29 -14.50 11.59 9.45
CA LEU A 29 -14.23 11.27 10.86
C LEU A 29 -15.50 11.36 11.72
N GLU A 30 -16.37 12.34 11.47
CA GLU A 30 -17.62 12.51 12.22
C GLU A 30 -18.62 11.37 11.94
N GLU A 31 -18.71 10.91 10.70
CA GLU A 31 -19.53 9.74 10.35
C GLU A 31 -18.98 8.45 10.96
N ILE A 32 -17.63 8.30 11.02
CA ILE A 32 -16.98 7.18 11.71
C ILE A 32 -17.31 7.19 13.20
N LYS A 33 -17.23 8.35 13.86
CA LYS A 33 -17.60 8.51 15.27
C LYS A 33 -19.09 8.22 15.50
N ALA A 34 -19.98 8.72 14.63
CA ALA A 34 -21.41 8.50 14.72
C ALA A 34 -21.80 7.02 14.56
N ARG A 35 -21.19 6.29 13.63
CA ARG A 35 -21.43 4.84 13.45
C ARG A 35 -20.66 3.97 14.48
N GLY A 36 -19.72 4.56 15.22
CA GLY A 36 -18.95 3.89 16.27
C GLY A 36 -17.88 2.89 15.78
N THR A 37 -17.55 2.88 14.48
CA THR A 37 -16.58 1.92 13.92
C THR A 37 -15.80 2.54 12.77
N MET A 38 -14.47 2.37 12.78
CA MET A 38 -13.56 2.66 11.67
C MET A 38 -13.11 1.33 11.04
N THR A 39 -13.23 1.21 9.71
CA THR A 39 -12.79 0.02 8.97
C THR A 39 -11.42 0.26 8.36
N VAL A 40 -10.44 -0.57 8.69
CA VAL A 40 -9.09 -0.47 8.15
C VAL A 40 -8.73 -1.69 7.32
N ALA A 41 -8.07 -1.48 6.20
CA ALA A 41 -7.51 -2.54 5.36
C ALA A 41 -6.01 -2.66 5.57
N THR A 42 -5.52 -3.88 5.78
CA THR A 42 -4.10 -4.21 6.02
C THR A 42 -3.70 -5.33 5.06
N GLU A 43 -2.52 -5.23 4.44
CA GLU A 43 -2.01 -6.30 3.56
C GLU A 43 -1.63 -7.55 4.37
N ASP A 44 -1.78 -8.73 3.78
CA ASP A 44 -1.56 -10.03 4.43
C ASP A 44 -0.13 -10.54 4.34
N SER A 45 0.73 -9.95 3.49
CA SER A 45 2.05 -10.53 3.14
C SER A 45 3.17 -9.53 2.84
N TYR A 46 3.23 -8.40 3.56
CA TYR A 46 4.22 -7.33 3.38
C TYR A 46 5.21 -7.23 4.56
N LYS A 47 5.96 -8.31 4.83
CA LYS A 47 6.99 -8.35 5.90
C LYS A 47 8.10 -7.31 5.65
N PRO A 48 8.57 -6.56 6.67
CA PRO A 48 8.27 -6.66 8.10
C PRO A 48 7.18 -5.71 8.60
N PHE A 49 6.48 -5.00 7.71
CA PHE A 49 5.45 -4.02 8.07
C PHE A 49 4.16 -4.69 8.55
N GLU A 50 3.58 -5.56 7.75
CA GLU A 50 2.39 -6.34 8.07
C GLU A 50 2.40 -7.67 7.31
N TYR A 51 2.10 -8.74 8.04
CA TYR A 51 2.00 -10.09 7.48
C TYR A 51 1.29 -11.03 8.45
N VAL A 52 0.85 -12.17 7.94
CA VAL A 52 0.27 -13.22 8.77
C VAL A 52 1.24 -14.40 8.84
N GLU A 53 1.66 -14.78 10.04
CA GLU A 53 2.51 -15.95 10.27
C GLU A 53 1.86 -16.87 11.30
N ASN A 54 1.68 -18.13 10.94
CA ASN A 54 0.99 -19.13 11.78
C ASN A 54 -0.40 -18.65 12.26
N GLY A 55 -1.15 -17.97 11.38
CA GLY A 55 -2.47 -17.43 11.67
C GLY A 55 -2.47 -16.18 12.58
N LYS A 56 -1.31 -15.62 12.90
CA LYS A 56 -1.19 -14.41 13.74
C LYS A 56 -0.74 -13.22 12.92
N PRO A 57 -1.44 -12.09 13.03
CA PRO A 57 -0.98 -10.82 12.47
C PRO A 57 0.31 -10.34 13.17
N MET A 58 1.32 -10.00 12.40
CA MET A 58 2.64 -9.57 12.88
C MET A 58 3.17 -8.40 12.06
N GLY A 59 4.05 -7.60 12.65
CA GLY A 59 4.73 -6.50 11.98
C GLY A 59 4.47 -5.13 12.62
N LEU A 60 5.15 -4.13 12.09
CA LEU A 60 5.11 -2.75 12.58
C LEU A 60 3.67 -2.19 12.61
N ASP A 61 2.94 -2.35 11.50
CA ASP A 61 1.61 -1.75 11.33
C ASP A 61 0.57 -2.38 12.27
N HIS A 62 0.67 -3.68 12.57
CA HIS A 62 -0.22 -4.31 13.54
C HIS A 62 0.03 -3.81 14.97
N GLU A 63 1.28 -3.50 15.34
CA GLU A 63 1.57 -2.94 16.66
C GLU A 63 1.17 -1.47 16.74
N LEU A 64 1.38 -0.68 15.69
CA LEU A 64 0.84 0.70 15.61
C LEU A 64 -0.70 0.70 15.69
N LEU A 65 -1.37 -0.24 15.02
CA LEU A 65 -2.82 -0.40 15.15
C LEU A 65 -3.25 -0.74 16.58
N ALA A 66 -2.47 -1.57 17.28
CA ALA A 66 -2.77 -1.89 18.68
C ALA A 66 -2.65 -0.66 19.59
N LEU A 67 -1.71 0.27 19.31
CA LEU A 67 -1.63 1.56 20.00
C LEU A 67 -2.81 2.45 19.65
N LEU A 68 -3.17 2.57 18.36
CA LEU A 68 -4.32 3.37 17.93
C LEU A 68 -5.63 2.90 18.57
N ARG A 69 -5.84 1.57 18.69
CA ARG A 69 -7.01 0.99 19.33
C ARG A 69 -7.16 1.37 20.82
N LYS A 70 -6.06 1.65 21.52
CA LYS A 70 -6.10 2.08 22.94
C LYS A 70 -6.59 3.52 23.09
N GLU A 71 -6.45 4.34 22.05
CA GLU A 71 -6.76 5.77 22.07
C GLU A 71 -8.10 6.10 21.38
N ALA A 72 -8.51 5.28 20.43
CA ALA A 72 -9.71 5.53 19.65
C ALA A 72 -10.96 5.45 20.51
N SER A 73 -11.86 6.44 20.37
CA SER A 73 -13.18 6.45 21.00
C SER A 73 -14.22 5.59 20.27
N PHE A 74 -13.84 4.88 19.22
CA PHE A 74 -14.66 4.00 18.39
C PHE A 74 -13.93 2.67 18.15
N LYS A 75 -14.68 1.66 17.76
CA LYS A 75 -14.12 0.35 17.38
C LYS A 75 -13.29 0.49 16.10
N ILE A 76 -12.17 -0.23 16.00
CA ILE A 76 -11.42 -0.36 14.76
C ILE A 76 -11.54 -1.79 14.26
N ASP A 77 -12.27 -1.95 13.16
CA ASP A 77 -12.48 -3.22 12.48
C ASP A 77 -11.42 -3.40 11.40
N GLN A 78 -10.57 -4.40 11.56
CA GLN A 78 -9.44 -4.66 10.66
C GLN A 78 -9.78 -5.76 9.68
N GLN A 79 -9.61 -5.47 8.39
CA GLN A 79 -9.69 -6.42 7.29
C GLN A 79 -8.28 -6.71 6.78
N ILE A 80 -7.77 -7.93 7.01
CA ILE A 80 -6.48 -8.38 6.46
C ILE A 80 -6.78 -9.02 5.11
N ILE A 81 -6.26 -8.44 4.04
CA ILE A 81 -6.61 -8.77 2.66
C ILE A 81 -5.36 -8.75 1.76
N PRO A 82 -5.38 -9.41 0.60
CA PRO A 82 -4.33 -9.26 -0.40
C PRO A 82 -4.19 -7.80 -0.86
N TRP A 83 -2.97 -7.43 -1.26
CA TRP A 83 -2.68 -6.08 -1.77
C TRP A 83 -3.60 -5.63 -2.90
N THR A 84 -3.93 -6.54 -3.82
CA THR A 84 -4.75 -6.23 -5.00
C THR A 84 -6.11 -5.66 -4.60
N GLY A 85 -6.37 -4.42 -5.01
CA GLY A 85 -7.63 -3.72 -4.73
C GLY A 85 -7.70 -3.02 -3.36
N LEU A 86 -6.70 -3.17 -2.47
CA LEU A 86 -6.70 -2.55 -1.15
C LEU A 86 -6.80 -1.01 -1.26
N LEU A 87 -5.87 -0.38 -1.97
CA LEU A 87 -5.85 1.08 -2.13
C LEU A 87 -7.08 1.62 -2.89
N ALA A 88 -7.53 0.90 -3.92
CA ALA A 88 -8.76 1.25 -4.63
C ALA A 88 -9.99 1.17 -3.71
N GLY A 89 -10.03 0.18 -2.81
CA GLY A 89 -11.07 0.07 -1.79
C GLY A 89 -11.11 1.27 -0.83
N VAL A 90 -9.95 1.82 -0.47
CA VAL A 90 -9.87 3.04 0.36
C VAL A 90 -10.28 4.26 -0.46
N ALA A 91 -9.77 4.42 -1.67
CA ALA A 91 -10.10 5.55 -2.54
C ALA A 91 -11.61 5.66 -2.83
N THR A 92 -12.33 4.53 -2.86
CA THR A 92 -13.78 4.45 -3.10
C THR A 92 -14.64 4.39 -1.83
N GLY A 93 -14.02 4.44 -0.63
CA GLY A 93 -14.74 4.44 0.64
C GLY A 93 -15.24 3.06 1.11
N LYS A 94 -14.80 1.95 0.49
CA LYS A 94 -15.05 0.60 1.00
C LYS A 94 -14.35 0.37 2.36
N TYR A 95 -13.17 0.93 2.52
CA TYR A 95 -12.42 1.02 3.75
C TYR A 95 -12.12 2.48 4.07
N ASP A 96 -12.04 2.83 5.34
CA ASP A 96 -11.73 4.20 5.76
C ASP A 96 -10.23 4.50 5.64
N VAL A 97 -9.38 3.51 5.96
CA VAL A 97 -7.92 3.66 6.03
C VAL A 97 -7.23 2.46 5.38
N ALA A 98 -6.23 2.73 4.54
CA ALA A 98 -5.17 1.79 4.23
C ALA A 98 -4.17 1.84 5.38
N LEU A 99 -4.31 0.94 6.35
CA LEU A 99 -3.40 0.77 7.47
C LEU A 99 -2.36 -0.28 7.06
N THR A 100 -1.51 0.13 6.16
CA THR A 100 -0.46 -0.65 5.52
C THR A 100 0.66 0.31 5.16
N ALA A 101 1.88 -0.17 5.06
CA ALA A 101 3.04 0.64 4.68
C ALA A 101 3.01 1.03 3.19
N ALA A 102 1.94 1.73 2.78
CA ALA A 102 1.76 2.13 1.39
C ALA A 102 2.80 3.18 0.99
N VAL A 103 3.57 2.87 -0.05
CA VAL A 103 4.58 3.81 -0.59
C VAL A 103 3.90 5.01 -1.22
N ILE A 104 4.38 6.21 -0.89
CA ILE A 104 3.90 7.47 -1.46
C ILE A 104 4.42 7.58 -2.90
N THR A 105 3.51 7.60 -3.89
CA THR A 105 3.86 7.78 -5.31
C THR A 105 3.05 8.91 -5.95
N PRO A 106 3.55 9.56 -7.02
CA PRO A 106 2.81 10.61 -7.74
C PRO A 106 1.43 10.16 -8.24
N GLU A 107 1.28 8.90 -8.63
CA GLU A 107 -0.01 8.33 -9.05
C GLU A 107 -0.98 8.23 -7.86
N ARG A 108 -0.53 7.70 -6.73
CA ARG A 108 -1.38 7.44 -5.56
C ARG A 108 -1.91 8.72 -4.91
N VAL A 109 -1.14 9.80 -4.90
CA VAL A 109 -1.58 11.10 -4.36
C VAL A 109 -2.68 11.77 -5.19
N GLN A 110 -3.03 11.23 -6.36
CA GLN A 110 -4.18 11.70 -7.13
C GLN A 110 -5.52 11.29 -6.48
N SER A 111 -5.56 10.13 -5.81
CA SER A 111 -6.78 9.56 -5.20
C SER A 111 -6.69 9.32 -3.70
N LEU A 112 -5.51 9.42 -3.12
CA LEU A 112 -5.24 9.17 -1.70
C LEU A 112 -4.52 10.37 -1.06
N ALA A 113 -4.72 10.52 0.26
CA ALA A 113 -3.92 11.38 1.13
C ALA A 113 -3.18 10.50 2.15
N PHE A 114 -1.93 10.85 2.43
CA PHE A 114 -1.02 10.02 3.23
C PHE A 114 -0.73 10.68 4.57
N THR A 115 -0.65 9.87 5.62
CA THR A 115 -0.20 10.30 6.95
C THR A 115 1.29 10.67 6.94
N MET A 116 1.77 11.16 8.07
CA MET A 116 3.22 11.25 8.34
C MET A 116 3.90 9.92 8.01
N PRO A 117 5.08 9.95 7.38
CA PRO A 117 5.83 8.74 7.05
C PRO A 117 6.16 7.87 8.27
N ILE A 118 6.12 6.56 8.06
CA ILE A 118 6.48 5.56 9.08
C ILE A 118 7.79 4.85 8.80
N ALA A 119 8.31 4.89 7.56
CA ALA A 119 9.60 4.32 7.20
C ALA A 119 10.10 4.85 5.84
N ASP A 120 11.40 4.66 5.59
CA ASP A 120 12.00 4.74 4.25
C ASP A 120 11.46 3.56 3.40
N ALA A 121 11.00 3.87 2.20
CA ALA A 121 10.46 2.92 1.24
C ALA A 121 11.12 3.01 -0.13
N THR A 122 12.31 3.60 -0.20
CA THR A 122 13.12 3.66 -1.43
C THR A 122 13.23 2.27 -2.04
N GLN A 123 12.97 2.17 -3.33
CA GLN A 123 12.96 0.89 -4.04
C GLN A 123 14.38 0.46 -4.40
N TYR A 124 14.71 -0.78 -4.11
CA TYR A 124 15.99 -1.43 -4.41
C TYR A 124 15.75 -2.70 -5.21
N TYR A 125 16.78 -3.21 -5.84
CA TYR A 125 16.71 -4.56 -6.41
C TYR A 125 17.37 -5.60 -5.49
N VAL A 126 16.93 -6.84 -5.63
CA VAL A 126 17.53 -8.02 -5.00
C VAL A 126 17.79 -9.08 -6.06
N VAL A 127 18.90 -9.77 -5.93
CA VAL A 127 19.32 -10.87 -6.81
C VAL A 127 19.59 -12.13 -5.99
N ARG A 128 19.79 -13.28 -6.65
CA ARG A 128 20.33 -14.47 -5.97
C ARG A 128 21.69 -14.17 -5.37
N ALA A 129 22.02 -14.85 -4.29
CA ALA A 129 23.31 -14.65 -3.61
C ALA A 129 24.52 -15.01 -4.49
N ASP A 130 24.37 -15.98 -5.39
CA ASP A 130 25.38 -16.46 -6.34
C ASP A 130 25.39 -15.72 -7.68
N GLU A 131 24.50 -14.73 -7.89
CA GLU A 131 24.43 -13.95 -9.14
C GLU A 131 25.66 -13.04 -9.28
N SER A 132 26.53 -13.32 -10.26
CA SER A 132 27.78 -12.60 -10.48
C SER A 132 27.75 -11.62 -11.65
N ARG A 133 26.71 -11.70 -12.52
CA ARG A 133 26.57 -10.86 -13.73
C ARG A 133 25.97 -9.49 -13.43
N ILE A 134 25.22 -9.36 -12.31
CA ILE A 134 24.58 -8.12 -11.89
C ILE A 134 25.36 -7.53 -10.72
N LYS A 135 26.14 -6.48 -11.00
CA LYS A 135 26.99 -5.78 -10.03
C LYS A 135 26.49 -4.39 -9.71
N GLY A 136 25.70 -3.79 -10.60
CA GLY A 136 25.10 -2.46 -10.45
C GLY A 136 23.84 -2.32 -11.27
N VAL A 137 23.17 -1.14 -11.17
CA VAL A 137 21.88 -0.88 -11.84
C VAL A 137 21.99 -1.04 -13.37
N ALA A 138 23.11 -0.65 -13.99
CA ALA A 138 23.30 -0.77 -15.43
C ALA A 138 23.18 -2.23 -15.94
N ASP A 139 23.60 -3.21 -15.12
CA ASP A 139 23.58 -4.62 -15.47
C ASP A 139 22.17 -5.24 -15.47
N LEU A 140 21.16 -4.49 -15.00
CA LEU A 140 19.75 -4.89 -15.03
C LEU A 140 19.17 -4.81 -16.46
N ALA A 141 19.87 -4.15 -17.39
CA ALA A 141 19.44 -4.03 -18.76
C ALA A 141 19.19 -5.40 -19.41
N GLY A 142 18.02 -5.57 -20.02
CA GLY A 142 17.59 -6.81 -20.68
C GLY A 142 17.31 -8.00 -19.73
N LYS A 143 17.46 -7.83 -18.42
CA LYS A 143 17.21 -8.87 -17.42
C LYS A 143 15.73 -8.96 -17.05
N SER A 144 15.27 -10.17 -16.71
CA SER A 144 13.91 -10.41 -16.25
C SER A 144 13.69 -9.91 -14.82
N VAL A 145 12.64 -9.10 -14.61
CA VAL A 145 12.31 -8.51 -13.32
C VAL A 145 10.96 -9.00 -12.80
N GLY A 146 10.91 -9.31 -11.49
CA GLY A 146 9.68 -9.53 -10.74
C GLY A 146 9.27 -8.28 -9.97
N VAL A 147 7.99 -7.92 -10.06
CA VAL A 147 7.39 -6.77 -9.35
C VAL A 147 6.00 -7.13 -8.86
N GLN A 148 5.51 -6.42 -7.83
CA GLN A 148 4.12 -6.59 -7.38
C GLN A 148 3.17 -5.81 -8.28
N SER A 149 2.08 -6.46 -8.71
CA SER A 149 1.04 -5.83 -9.53
C SER A 149 0.38 -4.66 -8.77
N GLY A 150 0.36 -3.46 -9.37
CA GLY A 150 -0.12 -2.23 -8.72
C GLY A 150 0.72 -1.79 -7.51
N GLY A 151 1.87 -2.44 -7.27
CA GLY A 151 2.80 -2.11 -6.20
C GLY A 151 3.76 -0.98 -6.57
N ALA A 152 4.46 -0.45 -5.54
CA ALA A 152 5.50 0.57 -5.75
C ALA A 152 6.69 0.03 -6.56
N SER A 153 6.99 -1.27 -6.45
CA SER A 153 8.01 -1.93 -7.26
C SER A 153 7.71 -1.89 -8.76
N TYR A 154 6.43 -1.96 -9.15
CA TYR A 154 6.03 -1.75 -10.54
C TYR A 154 6.18 -0.27 -10.95
N ALA A 155 5.75 0.66 -10.10
CA ALA A 155 5.91 2.10 -10.36
C ALA A 155 7.38 2.52 -10.51
N ALA A 156 8.30 1.90 -9.77
CA ALA A 156 9.74 2.18 -9.85
C ALA A 156 10.39 1.82 -11.20
N LEU A 157 9.72 1.02 -12.04
CA LEU A 157 10.21 0.75 -13.40
C LEU A 157 10.26 2.02 -14.25
N ALA A 158 9.38 2.99 -13.99
CA ALA A 158 9.38 4.29 -14.69
C ALA A 158 10.64 5.12 -14.37
N ASP A 159 11.25 4.95 -13.19
CA ASP A 159 12.53 5.58 -12.82
C ASP A 159 13.72 4.77 -13.34
N LEU A 160 13.59 3.43 -13.33
CA LEU A 160 14.65 2.54 -13.78
C LEU A 160 14.88 2.63 -15.30
N GLU A 161 13.83 2.68 -16.11
CA GLU A 161 13.93 2.67 -17.57
C GLU A 161 14.81 3.79 -18.14
N PRO A 162 14.63 5.09 -17.77
CA PRO A 162 15.53 6.16 -18.24
C PRO A 162 16.95 6.01 -17.66
N THR A 163 17.12 5.37 -16.51
CA THR A 163 18.45 5.10 -15.96
C THR A 163 19.20 4.07 -16.80
N LEU A 164 18.53 2.99 -17.23
CA LEU A 164 19.11 2.01 -18.16
C LEU A 164 19.40 2.61 -19.53
N ALA A 165 18.52 3.49 -20.02
CA ALA A 165 18.69 4.14 -21.33
C ALA A 165 19.97 5.00 -21.42
N LYS A 166 20.48 5.55 -20.31
CA LYS A 166 21.75 6.29 -20.25
C LYS A 166 22.96 5.46 -20.70
N THR A 167 22.88 4.14 -20.54
CA THR A 167 23.93 3.19 -20.96
C THR A 167 23.55 2.42 -22.22
N GLY A 168 22.50 2.87 -22.95
CA GLY A 168 21.99 2.20 -24.15
C GLY A 168 21.18 0.92 -23.86
N GLY A 169 20.87 0.66 -22.60
CA GLY A 169 20.06 -0.48 -22.17
C GLY A 169 18.55 -0.19 -22.18
N LYS A 170 17.75 -1.22 -21.96
CA LYS A 170 16.29 -1.15 -21.79
C LYS A 170 15.82 -2.20 -20.78
N LEU A 171 14.60 -2.02 -20.28
CA LEU A 171 13.96 -3.05 -19.46
C LEU A 171 13.85 -4.38 -20.21
N GLY A 172 14.09 -5.47 -19.51
CA GLY A 172 13.83 -6.82 -20.00
C GLY A 172 12.38 -7.25 -19.79
N LYS A 173 12.15 -8.55 -19.62
CA LYS A 173 10.84 -9.11 -19.33
C LYS A 173 10.37 -8.68 -17.94
N VAL A 174 9.22 -8.01 -17.84
CA VAL A 174 8.55 -7.68 -16.58
C VAL A 174 7.53 -8.76 -16.24
N VAL A 175 7.64 -9.37 -15.07
CA VAL A 175 6.68 -10.35 -14.55
C VAL A 175 6.00 -9.75 -13.31
N GLN A 176 4.68 -9.63 -13.37
CA GLN A 176 3.88 -9.11 -12.27
C GLN A 176 3.33 -10.24 -11.41
N TYR A 177 3.45 -10.10 -10.11
CA TYR A 177 2.97 -11.04 -9.10
C TYR A 177 1.89 -10.39 -8.23
N THR A 178 0.93 -11.16 -7.79
CA THR A 178 -0.05 -10.71 -6.78
C THR A 178 0.59 -10.58 -5.41
N SER A 179 1.63 -11.36 -5.14
CA SER A 179 2.34 -11.45 -3.86
C SER A 179 3.85 -11.49 -4.10
N LEU A 180 4.61 -10.72 -3.33
CA LEU A 180 6.08 -10.67 -3.42
C LEU A 180 6.78 -11.97 -2.99
N PRO A 181 6.29 -12.75 -1.99
CA PRO A 181 6.86 -14.07 -1.70
C PRO A 181 6.94 -15.00 -2.92
N GLU A 182 5.97 -14.96 -3.85
CA GLU A 182 6.00 -15.73 -5.10
C GLU A 182 7.13 -15.25 -6.02
N ALA A 183 7.32 -13.93 -6.14
CA ALA A 183 8.41 -13.35 -6.92
C ALA A 183 9.78 -13.77 -6.36
N TYR A 184 9.96 -13.78 -5.04
CA TYR A 184 11.19 -14.25 -4.40
C TYR A 184 11.44 -15.73 -4.63
N GLN A 185 10.39 -16.55 -4.63
CA GLN A 185 10.53 -17.97 -4.94
C GLN A 185 10.98 -18.18 -6.40
N ASP A 186 10.41 -17.44 -7.33
CA ASP A 186 10.82 -17.52 -8.75
C ASP A 186 12.22 -16.95 -8.98
N LEU A 187 12.62 -15.91 -8.25
CA LEU A 187 14.02 -15.44 -8.25
C LEU A 187 14.99 -16.53 -7.77
N ALA A 188 14.69 -17.17 -6.63
CA ALA A 188 15.51 -18.23 -6.08
C ALA A 188 15.62 -19.45 -7.01
N ASN A 189 14.56 -19.74 -7.77
CA ASN A 189 14.53 -20.83 -8.75
C ASN A 189 15.18 -20.44 -10.10
N GLY A 190 15.69 -19.21 -10.25
CA GLY A 190 16.34 -18.74 -11.50
C GLY A 190 15.36 -18.39 -12.63
N ARG A 191 14.06 -18.28 -12.36
CA ARG A 191 13.04 -17.85 -13.33
C ARG A 191 13.04 -16.35 -13.55
N LEU A 192 13.59 -15.60 -12.61
CA LEU A 192 13.85 -14.17 -12.65
C LEU A 192 15.33 -13.90 -12.44
N ASP A 193 15.82 -12.78 -12.97
CA ASP A 193 17.17 -12.31 -12.72
C ASP A 193 17.22 -11.42 -11.47
N TYR A 194 16.18 -10.59 -11.25
CA TYR A 194 16.05 -9.74 -10.08
C TYR A 194 14.59 -9.47 -9.71
N VAL A 195 14.38 -8.99 -8.47
CA VAL A 195 13.08 -8.51 -7.96
C VAL A 195 13.28 -7.11 -7.37
N ILE A 196 12.31 -6.23 -7.53
CA ILE A 196 12.30 -4.88 -6.93
C ILE A 196 11.37 -4.89 -5.72
N ASN A 197 11.81 -4.30 -4.61
CA ASN A 197 10.99 -3.99 -3.45
C ASN A 197 11.61 -2.87 -2.60
N GLY A 198 10.87 -2.40 -1.59
CA GLY A 198 11.35 -1.40 -0.64
C GLY A 198 12.59 -1.86 0.13
N VAL A 199 13.49 -0.93 0.43
CA VAL A 199 14.76 -1.21 1.12
C VAL A 199 14.57 -1.99 2.42
N VAL A 200 13.57 -1.63 3.24
CA VAL A 200 13.29 -2.30 4.52
C VAL A 200 12.90 -3.76 4.31
N ASN A 201 12.05 -4.03 3.32
CA ASN A 201 11.63 -5.40 2.98
C ASN A 201 12.83 -6.25 2.52
N LEU A 202 13.70 -5.69 1.68
CA LEU A 202 14.88 -6.41 1.17
C LEU A 202 15.96 -6.62 2.23
N VAL A 203 16.14 -5.67 3.17
CA VAL A 203 17.00 -5.85 4.34
C VAL A 203 16.50 -7.02 5.19
N SER A 204 15.19 -7.07 5.47
CA SER A 204 14.59 -8.21 6.19
C SER A 204 14.78 -9.53 5.43
N LEU A 205 14.46 -9.56 4.14
CA LEU A 205 14.60 -10.75 3.30
C LEU A 205 16.03 -11.30 3.28
N THR A 206 17.02 -10.42 3.06
CA THR A 206 18.42 -10.83 2.94
C THR A 206 19.03 -11.20 4.29
N LYS A 207 18.55 -10.63 5.39
CA LYS A 207 18.89 -11.03 6.76
C LYS A 207 18.38 -12.44 7.08
N ASP A 208 17.11 -12.72 6.71
CA ASP A 208 16.48 -14.01 6.97
C ASP A 208 17.01 -15.12 6.04
N GLN A 209 17.42 -14.79 4.83
CA GLN A 209 17.85 -15.73 3.80
C GLN A 209 19.17 -15.32 3.11
N PRO A 210 20.28 -15.11 3.86
CA PRO A 210 21.54 -14.56 3.32
C PRO A 210 22.23 -15.48 2.31
N LYS A 211 21.95 -16.80 2.36
CA LYS A 211 22.47 -17.77 1.40
C LYS A 211 21.71 -17.81 0.08
N ARG A 212 20.52 -17.21 0.03
CA ARG A 212 19.65 -17.23 -1.16
C ARG A 212 19.67 -15.89 -1.89
N PHE A 213 19.76 -14.78 -1.17
CA PHE A 213 19.57 -13.44 -1.72
C PHE A 213 20.64 -12.45 -1.31
N ARG A 214 20.93 -11.51 -2.20
CA ARG A 214 21.81 -10.37 -1.98
C ARG A 214 21.10 -9.11 -2.51
N MET A 215 21.00 -8.09 -1.66
CA MET A 215 20.47 -6.78 -2.04
C MET A 215 21.48 -6.04 -2.91
N GLY A 216 20.98 -5.33 -3.94
CA GLY A 216 21.75 -4.43 -4.78
C GLY A 216 21.53 -2.96 -4.41
N GLU A 217 21.48 -2.10 -5.41
CA GLU A 217 21.40 -0.65 -5.29
C GLU A 217 19.95 -0.16 -5.42
N ALA A 218 19.72 1.13 -5.12
CA ALA A 218 18.43 1.78 -5.36
C ALA A 218 18.14 1.89 -6.87
N VAL A 219 16.88 1.65 -7.25
CA VAL A 219 16.41 1.73 -8.63
C VAL A 219 15.46 2.90 -8.88
N GLY A 220 15.11 3.66 -7.84
CA GLY A 220 14.23 4.83 -7.91
C GLY A 220 14.69 5.94 -6.98
N ALA A 221 13.98 7.07 -7.02
CA ALA A 221 14.19 8.19 -6.11
C ALA A 221 13.82 7.79 -4.65
N PRO A 222 14.40 8.47 -3.64
CA PRO A 222 14.01 8.29 -2.24
C PRO A 222 12.50 8.53 -2.07
N THR A 223 11.83 7.61 -1.37
CA THR A 223 10.40 7.71 -1.04
C THR A 223 10.12 7.10 0.32
N TYR A 224 8.90 7.32 0.82
CA TYR A 224 8.49 6.90 2.15
C TYR A 224 7.23 6.04 2.11
N ALA A 225 7.06 5.22 3.15
CA ALA A 225 5.83 4.50 3.42
C ALA A 225 5.01 5.23 4.47
N ALA A 226 3.68 5.22 4.30
CA ALA A 226 2.73 5.83 5.21
C ALA A 226 1.37 5.11 5.15
N TRP A 227 0.49 5.38 6.11
CA TRP A 227 -0.92 5.02 5.99
C TRP A 227 -1.63 5.99 5.05
N ALA A 228 -2.77 5.57 4.51
CA ALA A 228 -3.50 6.41 3.57
C ALA A 228 -5.00 6.40 3.83
N VAL A 229 -5.63 7.53 3.51
CA VAL A 229 -7.07 7.72 3.47
C VAL A 229 -7.49 8.16 2.06
N ALA A 230 -8.79 8.14 1.75
CA ALA A 230 -9.29 8.72 0.52
C ALA A 230 -8.95 10.20 0.43
N LYS A 231 -8.61 10.69 -0.75
CA LYS A 231 -8.29 12.10 -0.97
C LYS A 231 -9.49 12.97 -0.61
N GLY A 232 -9.22 14.08 0.10
CA GLY A 232 -10.25 15.00 0.60
C GLY A 232 -10.84 14.59 1.95
N ASN A 233 -10.43 13.47 2.55
CA ASN A 233 -10.82 13.11 3.92
C ASN A 233 -9.88 13.73 4.96
N ASP A 234 -9.78 15.05 4.95
CA ASP A 234 -8.80 15.82 5.74
C ASP A 234 -9.01 15.65 7.24
N GLY A 235 -10.25 15.49 7.70
CA GLY A 235 -10.56 15.27 9.11
C GLY A 235 -10.02 13.95 9.64
N LEU A 236 -10.18 12.86 8.89
CA LEU A 236 -9.62 11.55 9.25
C LEU A 236 -8.10 11.55 9.15
N LEU A 237 -7.54 12.19 8.11
CA LEU A 237 -6.09 12.35 7.96
C LEU A 237 -5.49 13.07 9.16
N ALA A 238 -6.05 14.22 9.57
CA ALA A 238 -5.57 14.98 10.71
C ALA A 238 -5.66 14.20 12.04
N TYR A 239 -6.70 13.38 12.21
CA TYR A 239 -6.82 12.49 13.37
C TYR A 239 -5.68 11.46 13.41
N LEU A 240 -5.40 10.80 12.28
CA LEU A 240 -4.31 9.83 12.17
C LEU A 240 -2.93 10.49 12.32
N ASP A 241 -2.73 11.68 11.75
CA ASP A 241 -1.48 12.44 11.90
C ASP A 241 -1.25 12.89 13.34
N THR A 242 -2.32 13.24 14.08
CA THR A 242 -2.22 13.54 15.52
C THR A 242 -1.74 12.31 16.30
N PHE A 243 -2.27 11.14 16.01
CA PHE A 243 -1.80 9.87 16.57
C PHE A 243 -0.34 9.60 16.20
N MET A 244 0.02 9.71 14.91
CA MET A 244 1.41 9.48 14.45
C MET A 244 2.40 10.46 15.09
N ALA A 245 2.05 11.75 15.21
CA ALA A 245 2.87 12.74 15.88
C ALA A 245 3.10 12.37 17.36
N LYS A 246 2.07 11.86 18.05
CA LYS A 246 2.16 11.44 19.45
C LYS A 246 3.09 10.23 19.62
N VAL A 247 2.91 9.14 18.83
CA VAL A 247 3.78 7.94 18.93
C VAL A 247 5.21 8.23 18.48
N ARG A 248 5.40 9.21 17.60
CA ARG A 248 6.73 9.71 17.24
C ARG A 248 7.37 10.50 18.37
N ALA A 249 6.64 11.42 18.99
CA ALA A 249 7.13 12.26 20.09
C ALA A 249 7.42 11.45 21.38
N SER A 250 6.62 10.44 21.67
CA SER A 250 6.85 9.53 22.81
C SER A 250 8.04 8.58 22.59
N GLY A 251 8.52 8.42 21.33
CA GLY A 251 9.55 7.46 20.96
C GLY A 251 9.03 6.05 20.67
N GLU A 252 7.73 5.78 20.86
CA GLU A 252 7.13 4.46 20.58
C GLU A 252 7.31 4.05 19.13
N LEU A 253 7.12 4.98 18.15
CA LEU A 253 7.37 4.70 16.75
C LEU A 253 8.81 4.23 16.51
N TYR A 254 9.78 4.89 17.11
CA TYR A 254 11.19 4.54 16.94
C TYR A 254 11.53 3.19 17.57
N ALA A 255 10.96 2.87 18.72
CA ALA A 255 11.12 1.56 19.35
C ALA A 255 10.53 0.44 18.50
N LEU A 256 9.37 0.66 17.88
CA LEU A 256 8.75 -0.29 16.96
C LEU A 256 9.54 -0.44 15.66
N GLN A 257 10.10 0.65 15.13
CA GLN A 257 11.00 0.59 13.96
C GLN A 257 12.27 -0.21 14.27
N GLU A 258 12.92 0.03 15.41
CA GLU A 258 14.08 -0.79 15.84
C GLU A 258 13.71 -2.26 15.91
N LYS A 259 12.58 -2.59 16.55
CA LYS A 259 12.11 -3.96 16.72
C LYS A 259 11.87 -4.67 15.38
N TRP A 260 11.13 -4.03 14.47
CA TRP A 260 10.64 -4.66 13.26
C TRP A 260 11.52 -4.42 12.04
N LEU A 261 12.07 -3.19 11.91
CA LEU A 261 12.84 -2.76 10.74
C LEU A 261 14.35 -2.79 10.98
N GLY A 262 14.76 -3.05 12.22
CA GLY A 262 16.18 -3.14 12.62
C GLY A 262 16.87 -1.80 12.78
N ARG A 263 16.16 -0.67 12.60
CA ARG A 263 16.67 0.70 12.81
C ARG A 263 15.55 1.70 12.97
N ALA A 264 15.78 2.79 13.70
CA ALA A 264 14.90 3.93 13.77
C ALA A 264 15.18 4.92 12.63
N PHE A 265 14.11 5.53 12.09
CA PHE A 265 14.18 6.55 11.03
C PHE A 265 13.85 7.93 11.63
N LYS A 266 14.83 8.55 12.31
CA LYS A 266 14.63 9.83 13.04
C LYS A 266 14.53 11.03 12.12
N ASP A 267 15.12 10.97 10.92
CA ASP A 267 15.22 12.09 9.97
C ASP A 267 14.09 12.10 8.93
N MET A 268 13.03 11.33 9.15
CA MET A 268 11.85 11.35 8.26
C MET A 268 11.13 12.69 8.33
N PRO A 269 10.56 13.17 7.20
CA PRO A 269 9.78 14.41 7.19
C PRO A 269 8.56 14.29 8.13
N ALA A 270 8.09 15.46 8.61
CA ALA A 270 6.91 15.55 9.49
C ALA A 270 5.59 15.41 8.72
N THR A 271 5.63 15.47 7.40
CA THR A 271 4.45 15.36 6.53
C THR A 271 4.79 14.47 5.34
N ALA A 272 3.76 13.86 4.73
CA ALA A 272 3.92 13.21 3.44
C ALA A 272 4.46 14.22 2.42
N THR A 273 5.71 14.04 1.99
CA THR A 273 6.28 14.86 0.91
C THR A 273 5.87 14.26 -0.42
N LYS A 274 5.49 15.17 -1.34
CA LYS A 274 5.16 14.83 -2.73
C LYS A 274 6.39 14.35 -3.49
#